data_0f769a49a44c32c6c5f3bb2d3122842e
#
_entry.id   0f769a49a44c32c6c5f3bb2d3122842e
#
_cell.length_a   1.000
_cell.length_b   1.000
_cell.length_c   1.000
_cell.angle_alpha   90.00
_cell.angle_beta   90.00
_cell.angle_gamma   90.00
#
_symmetry.space_group_name_H-M   'P 1'
#
loop_
_entity.id
_entity.type
_entity.pdbx_description
1 polymer ?
#
loop_
_entity_poly.entity_id
_entity_poly.type
_entity_poly.pdbx_seq_one_letter_code
_entity_poly.pdbx_strand_id
1 'polypeptide(L)'
;MKIGIDLEQFVTDPFASGVQRVVQYLAKEWPEEIQADWIVPSETGYALLTSDQAASVISIPFDNPMHVSELSGTICQAIKNLNAPTIAEAELDSHYDLWFLPEVCYTPTVVKRFERIHKNTTTAMIGHDA
;
A
#
# COMPACT_ATOMS: atom_id res chain seq x y z
N MET A 1 -0.43 -1.37 -19.12
CA MET A 1 -1.40 -1.36 -18.01
C MET A 1 -0.77 -0.71 -16.80
N LYS A 2 -1.45 0.24 -16.20
CA LYS A 2 -0.99 0.88 -14.96
C LYS A 2 -1.70 0.24 -13.78
N ILE A 3 -0.92 -0.29 -12.84
CA ILE A 3 -1.44 -0.95 -11.64
C ILE A 3 -1.13 -0.11 -10.41
N GLY A 4 -2.15 0.19 -9.62
CA GLY A 4 -2.01 0.83 -8.32
C GLY A 4 -2.26 -0.20 -7.22
N ILE A 5 -1.35 -0.30 -6.27
CA ILE A 5 -1.45 -1.21 -5.13
C ILE A 5 -1.55 -0.37 -3.86
N ASP A 6 -2.69 -0.44 -3.20
CA ASP A 6 -3.00 0.40 -2.05
C ASP A 6 -2.46 -0.23 -0.77
N LEU A 7 -1.45 0.40 -0.18
CA LEU A 7 -0.82 -0.06 1.06
C LEU A 7 -1.22 0.76 2.28
N GLU A 8 -2.19 1.66 2.17
CA GLU A 8 -2.54 2.51 3.31
C GLU A 8 -2.98 1.71 4.52
N GLN A 9 -3.73 0.63 4.32
CA GLN A 9 -4.16 -0.23 5.43
C GLN A 9 -2.96 -0.79 6.19
N PHE A 10 -1.95 -1.25 5.47
CA PHE A 10 -0.72 -1.78 6.07
C PHE A 10 0.01 -0.71 6.89
N VAL A 11 0.17 0.48 6.30
CA VAL A 11 0.92 1.58 6.94
C VAL A 11 0.18 2.09 8.19
N THR A 12 -1.15 2.12 8.13
CA THR A 12 -1.99 2.58 9.25
C THR A 12 -1.97 1.60 10.41
N ASP A 13 -2.00 0.28 10.09
CA ASP A 13 -2.12 -0.78 11.10
C ASP A 13 -1.09 -1.90 10.83
N PRO A 14 0.20 -1.66 11.08
CA PRO A 14 1.26 -2.64 10.80
C PRO A 14 1.37 -3.69 11.92
N PHE A 15 0.57 -4.73 11.84
CA PHE A 15 0.52 -5.79 12.87
C PHE A 15 1.52 -6.93 12.68
N ALA A 16 2.21 -7.00 11.55
CA ALA A 16 3.06 -8.13 11.19
C ALA A 16 2.28 -9.47 11.21
N SER A 17 1.01 -9.43 10.80
CA SER A 17 0.14 -10.62 10.76
C SER A 17 0.51 -11.55 9.61
N GLY A 18 -0.11 -12.74 9.58
CA GLY A 18 0.08 -13.68 8.48
C GLY A 18 -0.34 -13.09 7.13
N VAL A 19 -1.43 -12.32 7.11
CA VAL A 19 -1.89 -11.62 5.90
C VAL A 19 -0.85 -10.60 5.45
N GLN A 20 -0.32 -9.82 6.38
CA GLN A 20 0.70 -8.82 6.07
C GLN A 20 2.02 -9.45 5.64
N ARG A 21 2.32 -10.66 6.11
CA ARG A 21 3.46 -11.43 5.62
C ARG A 21 3.29 -11.76 4.13
N VAL A 22 2.07 -12.08 3.69
CA VAL A 22 1.77 -12.30 2.27
C VAL A 22 2.03 -11.02 1.47
N VAL A 23 1.62 -9.86 2.00
CA VAL A 23 1.87 -8.57 1.34
C VAL A 23 3.38 -8.34 1.22
N GLN A 24 4.15 -8.66 2.26
CA GLN A 24 5.60 -8.54 2.24
C GLN A 24 6.21 -9.38 1.12
N TYR A 25 5.82 -10.64 1.00
CA TYR A 25 6.31 -11.52 -0.05
C TYR A 25 5.89 -11.04 -1.44
N LEU A 26 4.67 -10.54 -1.57
CA LEU A 26 4.18 -10.01 -2.82
C LEU A 26 5.07 -8.87 -3.33
N ALA A 27 5.47 -7.97 -2.45
CA ALA A 27 6.36 -6.86 -2.82
C ALA A 27 7.76 -7.35 -3.15
N LYS A 28 8.32 -8.27 -2.36
CA LYS A 28 9.67 -8.80 -2.56
C LYS A 28 9.80 -9.59 -3.85
N GLU A 29 8.76 -10.35 -4.21
CA GLU A 29 8.76 -11.24 -5.36
C GLU A 29 8.02 -10.67 -6.56
N TRP A 30 7.71 -9.38 -6.56
CA TRP A 30 6.96 -8.74 -7.64
C TRP A 30 7.74 -8.85 -8.95
N PRO A 31 7.12 -9.34 -10.04
CA PRO A 31 7.82 -9.49 -11.33
C PRO A 31 8.31 -8.15 -11.87
N GLU A 32 9.55 -8.10 -12.31
CA GLU A 32 10.15 -6.88 -12.85
C GLU A 32 9.44 -6.39 -14.11
N GLU A 33 8.84 -7.30 -14.87
CA GLU A 33 8.15 -7.00 -16.12
C GLU A 33 6.83 -6.28 -15.88
N ILE A 34 6.28 -6.37 -14.68
CA ILE A 34 4.99 -5.77 -14.33
C ILE A 34 5.23 -4.51 -13.52
N GLN A 35 5.03 -3.36 -14.15
CA GLN A 35 5.16 -2.09 -13.45
C GLN A 35 3.94 -1.82 -12.60
N ALA A 36 4.16 -1.48 -11.35
CA ALA A 36 3.11 -1.10 -10.42
C ALA A 36 3.60 0.03 -9.52
N ASP A 37 2.67 0.90 -9.14
CA ASP A 37 2.93 1.89 -8.11
C ASP A 37 2.36 1.36 -6.78
N TRP A 38 3.20 1.30 -5.77
CA TRP A 38 2.82 0.90 -4.42
C TRP A 38 2.52 2.17 -3.64
N ILE A 39 1.27 2.36 -3.26
CA ILE A 39 0.74 3.65 -2.84
C ILE A 39 0.62 3.71 -1.32
N VAL A 40 1.27 4.70 -0.73
CA VAL A 40 1.31 4.92 0.72
C VAL A 40 0.99 6.38 1.03
N PRO A 41 0.43 6.67 2.21
CA PRO A 41 0.19 8.06 2.60
C PRO A 41 1.48 8.85 2.72
N SER A 42 1.42 10.13 2.38
CA SER A 42 2.51 11.09 2.56
C SER A 42 1.96 12.39 3.13
N GLU A 43 2.85 13.32 3.47
CA GLU A 43 2.43 14.61 4.04
C GLU A 43 1.60 15.44 3.07
N THR A 44 1.81 15.29 1.77
CA THR A 44 1.17 16.10 0.74
C THR A 44 0.19 15.34 -0.13
N GLY A 45 -0.18 14.13 0.25
CA GLY A 45 -1.07 13.26 -0.53
C GLY A 45 -0.63 11.82 -0.41
N TYR A 46 -0.25 11.21 -1.51
CA TYR A 46 0.22 9.82 -1.55
C TYR A 46 1.56 9.73 -2.26
N ALA A 47 2.44 8.88 -1.74
CA ALA A 47 3.72 8.59 -2.37
C ALA A 47 3.61 7.33 -3.22
N LEU A 48 4.26 7.34 -4.36
CA LEU A 48 4.25 6.23 -5.33
C LEU A 48 5.59 5.52 -5.25
N LEU A 49 5.60 4.32 -4.66
CA LEU A 49 6.81 3.54 -4.44
C LEU A 49 7.00 2.49 -5.52
N THR A 50 8.25 2.17 -5.82
CA THR A 50 8.59 0.97 -6.59
C THR A 50 8.37 -0.26 -5.69
N SER A 51 8.36 -1.46 -6.29
CA SER A 51 8.23 -2.70 -5.51
C SER A 51 9.39 -2.88 -4.52
N ASP A 52 10.61 -2.51 -4.89
CA ASP A 52 11.77 -2.60 -4.00
C ASP A 52 11.64 -1.64 -2.82
N GLN A 53 11.20 -0.41 -3.07
CA GLN A 53 10.95 0.56 -2.01
C GLN A 53 9.83 0.09 -1.09
N ALA A 54 8.75 -0.42 -1.66
CA ALA A 54 7.63 -0.96 -0.88
C ALA A 54 8.09 -2.14 -0.01
N ALA A 55 8.86 -3.07 -0.57
CA ALA A 55 9.36 -4.21 0.18
C ALA A 55 10.21 -3.78 1.37
N SER A 56 11.04 -2.76 1.19
CA SER A 56 11.85 -2.19 2.26
C SER A 56 11.01 -1.64 3.40
N VAL A 57 9.97 -0.86 3.06
CA VAL A 57 9.10 -0.23 4.05
C VAL A 57 8.26 -1.26 4.80
N ILE A 58 7.62 -2.19 4.09
CA ILE A 58 6.73 -3.17 4.72
C ILE A 58 7.47 -4.29 5.45
N SER A 59 8.78 -4.40 5.31
CA SER A 59 9.59 -5.32 6.10
C SER A 59 9.84 -4.80 7.53
N ILE A 60 9.69 -3.51 7.77
CA ILE A 60 9.97 -2.89 9.07
C ILE A 60 9.24 -3.58 10.23
N PRO A 61 7.92 -3.85 10.17
CA PRO A 61 7.22 -4.49 11.29
C PRO A 61 7.73 -5.89 11.62
N PHE A 62 8.26 -6.60 10.62
CA PHE A 62 8.73 -7.97 10.80
C PHE A 62 10.14 -8.02 11.41
N ASP A 63 10.91 -6.95 11.23
CA ASP A 63 12.29 -6.87 11.71
C ASP A 63 12.40 -6.15 13.06
N ASN A 64 11.34 -5.48 13.51
CA ASN A 64 11.37 -4.63 14.69
C ASN A 64 10.19 -4.92 15.61
N PRO A 65 10.40 -5.53 16.78
CA PRO A 65 9.32 -5.83 17.74
C PRO A 65 8.90 -4.55 18.51
N MET A 66 8.15 -3.69 17.86
CA MET A 66 7.63 -2.45 18.44
C MET A 66 6.11 -2.49 18.55
N HIS A 67 5.54 -1.55 19.30
CA HIS A 67 4.10 -1.33 19.30
C HIS A 67 3.64 -0.76 17.95
N VAL A 68 2.39 -1.07 17.56
CA VAL A 68 1.81 -0.62 16.29
C VAL A 68 1.94 0.89 16.09
N SER A 69 1.70 1.68 17.13
CA SER A 69 1.81 3.14 17.03
C SER A 69 3.23 3.61 16.70
N GLU A 70 4.24 2.96 17.28
CA GLU A 70 5.65 3.28 17.00
C GLU A 70 6.05 2.83 15.61
N LEU A 71 5.57 1.65 15.19
CA LEU A 71 5.83 1.11 13.86
C LEU A 71 5.25 2.02 12.78
N SER A 72 4.04 2.51 12.96
CA SER A 72 3.43 3.42 12.00
C SER A 72 4.27 4.69 11.82
N GLY A 73 4.75 5.28 12.92
CA GLY A 73 5.64 6.44 12.87
C GLY A 73 6.96 6.15 12.17
N THR A 74 7.55 4.99 12.44
CA THR A 74 8.81 4.57 11.82
C THR A 74 8.62 4.36 10.31
N ILE A 75 7.52 3.73 9.92
CA ILE A 75 7.19 3.51 8.52
C ILE A 75 6.98 4.85 7.80
N CYS A 76 6.23 5.77 8.40
CA CYS A 76 6.00 7.09 7.81
C CYS A 76 7.31 7.85 7.61
N GLN A 77 8.23 7.78 8.56
CA GLN A 77 9.54 8.41 8.43
C GLN A 77 10.37 7.76 7.32
N ALA A 78 10.32 6.45 7.21
CA ALA A 78 11.00 5.72 6.13
C ALA A 78 10.47 6.14 4.76
N ILE A 79 9.15 6.27 4.62
CA ILE A 79 8.51 6.74 3.39
C ILE A 79 9.00 8.14 3.03
N LYS A 80 9.02 9.04 4.01
CA LYS A 80 9.48 10.41 3.81
C LYS A 80 10.93 10.45 3.31
N ASN A 81 11.78 9.60 3.87
CA ASN A 81 13.20 9.56 3.51
C ASN A 81 13.45 9.06 2.08
N LEU A 82 12.48 8.37 1.47
CA LEU A 82 12.62 7.87 0.10
C LEU A 82 12.51 8.97 -0.96
N ASN A 83 11.89 10.10 -0.62
CA ASN A 83 11.65 11.20 -1.56
C ASN A 83 10.99 10.74 -2.86
N ALA A 84 10.03 9.82 -2.76
CA ALA A 84 9.31 9.27 -3.90
C ALA A 84 8.37 10.31 -4.52
N PRO A 85 7.98 10.16 -5.80
CA PRO A 85 6.98 11.02 -6.40
C PRO A 85 5.68 10.96 -5.61
N THR A 86 4.94 12.07 -5.57
CA THR A 86 3.67 12.15 -4.87
C THR A 86 2.53 12.48 -5.83
N ILE A 87 1.33 12.13 -5.41
CA ILE A 87 0.10 12.37 -6.18
C ILE A 87 -1.00 12.76 -5.20
N ALA A 88 -1.91 13.63 -5.63
CA ALA A 88 -3.08 13.99 -4.84
C ALA A 88 -4.10 12.86 -4.84
N GLU A 89 -4.85 12.71 -3.76
CA GLU A 89 -5.84 11.62 -3.66
C GLU A 89 -6.85 11.63 -4.80
N ALA A 90 -7.33 12.80 -5.20
CA ALA A 90 -8.30 12.92 -6.28
C ALA A 90 -7.76 12.39 -7.62
N GLU A 91 -6.46 12.45 -7.84
CA GLU A 91 -5.84 11.97 -9.07
C GLU A 91 -5.73 10.44 -9.10
N LEU A 92 -5.77 9.78 -7.96
CA LEU A 92 -5.70 8.32 -7.89
C LEU A 92 -6.86 7.65 -8.62
N ASP A 93 -8.03 8.29 -8.63
CA ASP A 93 -9.25 7.72 -9.18
C ASP A 93 -9.18 7.45 -10.69
N SER A 94 -8.36 8.18 -11.42
CA SER A 94 -8.27 8.08 -12.88
C SER A 94 -6.88 7.75 -13.40
N HIS A 95 -5.95 7.45 -12.50
CA HIS A 95 -4.54 7.25 -12.87
C HIS A 95 -4.21 5.80 -13.25
N TYR A 96 -5.00 4.84 -12.76
CA TYR A 96 -4.68 3.41 -12.89
C TYR A 96 -5.72 2.64 -13.67
N ASP A 97 -5.27 1.60 -14.37
CA ASP A 97 -6.13 0.65 -15.09
C ASP A 97 -6.62 -0.47 -14.18
N LEU A 98 -5.83 -0.81 -13.15
CA LEU A 98 -6.17 -1.81 -12.15
C LEU A 98 -5.81 -1.27 -10.78
N TRP A 99 -6.77 -1.37 -9.85
CA TRP A 99 -6.58 -1.01 -8.45
C TRP A 99 -6.62 -2.27 -7.60
N PHE A 100 -5.54 -2.52 -6.85
CA PHE A 100 -5.38 -3.75 -6.09
C PHE A 100 -5.24 -3.49 -4.59
N LEU A 101 -6.07 -4.18 -3.79
CA LEU A 101 -5.97 -4.21 -2.34
C LEU A 101 -5.34 -5.54 -1.92
N PRO A 102 -4.11 -5.56 -1.43
CA PRO A 102 -3.42 -6.81 -1.10
C PRO A 102 -3.81 -7.42 0.24
N GLU A 103 -4.66 -6.75 1.03
CA GLU A 103 -5.15 -7.31 2.29
C GLU A 103 -6.59 -6.84 2.55
N VAL A 104 -7.27 -7.49 3.49
CA VAL A 104 -8.59 -7.06 3.94
C VAL A 104 -8.49 -5.69 4.58
N CYS A 105 -9.32 -4.76 4.13
CA CYS A 105 -9.26 -3.37 4.55
C CYS A 105 -10.48 -2.99 5.37
N TYR A 106 -10.24 -2.32 6.47
CA TYR A 106 -11.29 -1.78 7.34
C TYR A 106 -11.11 -0.29 7.64
N THR A 107 -9.95 0.29 7.28
CA THR A 107 -9.72 1.72 7.42
C THR A 107 -10.71 2.46 6.52
N PRO A 108 -11.55 3.37 7.08
CA PRO A 108 -12.61 4.04 6.30
C PRO A 108 -12.12 4.73 5.03
N THR A 109 -10.98 5.39 5.08
CA THR A 109 -10.39 6.07 3.91
C THR A 109 -10.10 5.09 2.78
N VAL A 110 -9.54 3.92 3.11
CA VAL A 110 -9.20 2.88 2.14
C VAL A 110 -10.45 2.28 1.53
N VAL A 111 -11.45 1.96 2.36
CA VAL A 111 -12.72 1.37 1.90
C VAL A 111 -13.45 2.33 0.97
N LYS A 112 -13.56 3.59 1.34
CA LYS A 112 -14.24 4.61 0.52
C LYS A 112 -13.53 4.81 -0.82
N ARG A 113 -12.20 4.83 -0.80
CA ARG A 113 -11.40 4.95 -2.03
C ARG A 113 -11.65 3.77 -2.96
N PHE A 114 -11.63 2.56 -2.42
CA PHE A 114 -11.90 1.35 -3.20
C PHE A 114 -13.29 1.40 -3.84
N GLU A 115 -14.31 1.74 -3.08
CA GLU A 115 -15.68 1.85 -3.59
C GLU A 115 -15.78 2.89 -4.70
N ARG A 116 -15.12 4.03 -4.53
CA ARG A 116 -15.12 5.11 -5.52
C ARG A 116 -14.42 4.68 -6.81
N ILE A 117 -13.25 4.08 -6.69
CA ILE A 117 -12.45 3.63 -7.84
C ILE A 117 -13.13 2.47 -8.56
N HIS A 118 -13.74 1.56 -7.81
CA HIS A 118 -14.42 0.38 -8.36
C HIS A 118 -15.54 0.72 -9.35
N LYS A 119 -16.11 1.89 -9.27
CA LYS A 119 -17.18 2.30 -10.19
C LYS A 119 -16.71 2.42 -11.63
N ASN A 120 -15.46 2.77 -11.86
CA ASN A 120 -14.94 3.08 -13.20
C ASN A 120 -13.66 2.35 -13.58
N THR A 121 -13.10 1.57 -12.66
CA THR A 121 -11.78 0.94 -12.86
C THR A 121 -11.87 -0.53 -12.41
N THR A 122 -11.14 -1.39 -13.10
CA THR A 122 -11.01 -2.79 -12.66
C THR A 122 -10.33 -2.83 -11.31
N THR A 123 -10.92 -3.55 -10.37
CA THR A 123 -10.40 -3.70 -9.03
C THR A 123 -10.18 -5.17 -8.69
N ALA A 124 -9.22 -5.41 -7.80
CA ALA A 124 -8.95 -6.75 -7.28
C ALA A 124 -8.55 -6.63 -5.82
N MET A 125 -8.84 -7.66 -5.04
CA MET A 125 -8.38 -7.75 -3.66
C MET A 125 -8.06 -9.21 -3.35
N ILE A 126 -7.12 -9.41 -2.41
CA ILE A 126 -6.91 -10.74 -1.87
C ILE A 126 -8.12 -11.03 -0.99
N GLY A 127 -8.93 -12.00 -1.42
CA GLY A 127 -10.13 -12.37 -0.71
C GLY A 127 -9.78 -13.20 0.51
N HIS A 128 -10.29 -12.75 1.64
CA HIS A 128 -10.28 -13.55 2.86
C HIS A 128 -11.72 -13.77 3.21
N ASP A 129 -12.11 -15.00 3.21
CA ASP A 129 -13.43 -15.33 3.72
C ASP A 129 -13.42 -15.07 5.21
N ALA A 130 -14.28 -14.20 5.59
CA ALA A 130 -14.46 -13.91 6.99
C ALA A 130 -15.01 -15.12 7.72
#